data_44eb58ba76d2a00e0d48375468610b87
#
_entry.id   44eb58ba76d2a00e0d48375468610b87
#
_cell.length_a   1.000
_cell.length_b   1.000
_cell.length_c   1.000
_cell.angle_alpha   90.00
_cell.angle_beta   90.00
_cell.angle_gamma   90.00
#
_symmetry.space_group_name_H-M   'P 1'
#
loop_
_entity.id
_entity.type
_entity.pdbx_description
1 polymer ?
#
loop_
_entity_poly.entity_id
_entity_poly.type
_entity_poly.pdbx_seq_one_letter_code
_entity_poly.pdbx_strand_id
1 'polypeptide(L)'
;MNARIAREAGLEAVHAYSAAFDAGAAIGAALCAAPGRRVPARTSGPFLGPPLEPDEGLLNALRTFGPLCRYERPADPVETAAALLADGSVIGFAEGRSEFGPRALGARSILADPRPAANWSRINLAIKERESFRPFAPAALAEAIEDWFDMPSAAANLGEMTFVSYVKPERREQLGAVTHVDGSARLQCVTLAANPVFHRLIAAFARRTGCPVVLNTSFNNSYEPIVQSARDALRTFLTTELDALVLGPFLVRRAGTFARHAPQMEILPDPVLRRETVGTGDEIRLIRPSGQGITLPVALARRLLPASGADWYSPDHANLNEVARTDLIEATQRLWRERFIDVRYAG
;
A
#
# COMPACT_ATOMS: atom_id res chain seq x y z
N MET A 1 -12.28 -3.51 20.85
CA MET A 1 -13.66 -3.90 21.16
C MET A 1 -13.91 -5.38 20.84
N ASN A 2 -13.89 -5.83 19.56
CA ASN A 2 -14.26 -7.20 19.15
C ASN A 2 -13.56 -8.32 19.94
N ALA A 3 -12.26 -8.23 20.14
CA ALA A 3 -11.48 -9.23 20.89
C ALA A 3 -11.92 -9.33 22.37
N ARG A 4 -12.30 -8.22 22.98
CA ARG A 4 -12.82 -8.18 24.34
C ARG A 4 -14.19 -8.85 24.45
N ILE A 5 -15.07 -8.56 23.50
CA ILE A 5 -16.38 -9.22 23.40
C ILE A 5 -16.18 -10.72 23.24
N ALA A 6 -15.28 -11.14 22.34
CA ALA A 6 -15.02 -12.56 22.09
C ALA A 6 -14.41 -13.31 23.29
N ARG A 7 -13.74 -12.61 24.22
CA ARG A 7 -13.16 -13.22 25.42
C ARG A 7 -14.09 -13.20 26.63
N GLU A 8 -14.88 -12.11 26.79
CA GLU A 8 -15.53 -11.79 28.06
C GLU A 8 -17.07 -11.95 28.03
N ALA A 9 -17.70 -11.97 26.84
CA ALA A 9 -19.16 -11.94 26.75
C ALA A 9 -19.85 -13.32 26.80
N GLY A 10 -19.10 -14.41 26.91
CA GLY A 10 -19.66 -15.78 26.97
C GLY A 10 -20.39 -16.22 25.68
N LEU A 11 -20.07 -15.62 24.54
CA LEU A 11 -20.65 -15.96 23.25
C LEU A 11 -19.93 -17.16 22.62
N GLU A 12 -20.66 -18.01 21.90
CA GLU A 12 -20.09 -19.14 21.16
C GLU A 12 -19.21 -18.66 20.00
N ALA A 13 -19.63 -17.60 19.29
CA ALA A 13 -18.91 -17.01 18.19
C ALA A 13 -19.16 -15.51 18.05
N VAL A 14 -18.10 -14.77 17.69
CA VAL A 14 -18.18 -13.35 17.33
C VAL A 14 -17.63 -13.20 15.92
N HIS A 15 -18.46 -12.74 15.02
CA HIS A 15 -18.08 -12.47 13.63
C HIS A 15 -18.02 -10.96 13.40
N ALA A 16 -16.89 -10.46 12.90
CA ALA A 16 -16.69 -9.05 12.57
C ALA A 16 -16.31 -8.93 11.09
N TYR A 17 -17.23 -8.43 10.28
CA TYR A 17 -17.00 -8.25 8.84
C TYR A 17 -15.89 -7.23 8.55
N SER A 18 -15.06 -7.48 7.54
CA SER A 18 -13.91 -6.62 7.18
C SER A 18 -14.31 -5.19 6.81
N ALA A 19 -15.47 -5.03 6.20
CA ALA A 19 -16.04 -3.74 5.82
C ALA A 19 -17.09 -3.24 6.83
N ALA A 20 -17.00 -3.58 8.13
CA ALA A 20 -17.88 -3.10 9.19
C ALA A 20 -17.63 -1.60 9.52
N PHE A 21 -17.74 -0.75 8.50
CA PHE A 21 -17.62 0.70 8.53
C PHE A 21 -18.37 1.28 7.31
N ASP A 22 -18.17 2.55 6.94
CA ASP A 22 -18.94 3.25 5.89
C ASP A 22 -19.05 2.46 4.57
N ALA A 23 -18.01 1.77 4.13
CA ALA A 23 -18.05 0.96 2.91
C ALA A 23 -19.06 -0.20 2.99
N GLY A 24 -19.24 -0.82 4.17
CA GLY A 24 -20.22 -1.87 4.38
C GLY A 24 -21.66 -1.39 4.46
N ALA A 25 -21.87 -0.10 4.73
CA ALA A 25 -23.20 0.50 4.75
C ALA A 25 -23.88 0.40 3.36
N ALA A 26 -23.11 0.49 2.27
CA ALA A 26 -23.63 0.30 0.91
C ALA A 26 -24.16 -1.13 0.69
N ILE A 27 -23.44 -2.13 1.19
CA ILE A 27 -23.89 -3.55 1.14
C ILE A 27 -25.16 -3.73 1.97
N GLY A 28 -25.17 -3.18 3.19
CA GLY A 28 -26.35 -3.22 4.07
C GLY A 28 -27.58 -2.57 3.45
N ALA A 29 -27.43 -1.40 2.84
CA ALA A 29 -28.49 -0.70 2.13
C ALA A 29 -29.05 -1.52 0.95
N ALA A 30 -28.16 -2.15 0.17
CA ALA A 30 -28.56 -3.01 -0.94
C ALA A 30 -29.32 -4.26 -0.46
N LEU A 31 -28.91 -4.86 0.65
CA LEU A 31 -29.62 -6.01 1.26
C LEU A 31 -30.99 -5.61 1.81
N CYS A 32 -31.11 -4.44 2.42
CA CYS A 32 -32.39 -3.90 2.90
C CYS A 32 -33.34 -3.59 1.75
N ALA A 33 -32.82 -3.07 0.61
CA ALA A 33 -33.62 -2.77 -0.56
C ALA A 33 -34.09 -4.02 -1.36
N ALA A 34 -33.48 -5.16 -1.10
CA ALA A 34 -33.80 -6.44 -1.79
C ALA A 34 -34.15 -7.55 -0.80
N PRO A 35 -35.19 -7.42 0.02
CA PRO A 35 -35.55 -8.41 1.02
C PRO A 35 -35.90 -9.75 0.36
N GLY A 36 -35.44 -10.85 0.95
CA GLY A 36 -35.68 -12.20 0.45
C GLY A 36 -34.71 -12.70 -0.64
N ARG A 37 -33.82 -11.87 -1.17
CA ARG A 37 -32.71 -12.33 -2.02
C ARG A 37 -31.63 -13.01 -1.17
N ARG A 38 -31.37 -14.29 -1.45
CA ARG A 38 -30.22 -14.96 -0.85
C ARG A 38 -28.93 -14.42 -1.49
N VAL A 39 -28.05 -13.88 -0.66
CA VAL A 39 -26.68 -13.58 -1.12
C VAL A 39 -25.98 -14.93 -1.33
N PRO A 40 -25.42 -15.20 -2.51
CA PRO A 40 -24.69 -16.44 -2.73
C PRO A 40 -23.55 -16.58 -1.72
N ALA A 41 -23.40 -17.76 -1.13
CA ALA A 41 -22.33 -18.06 -0.16
C ALA A 41 -20.91 -17.81 -0.70
N ARG A 42 -20.76 -17.69 -2.03
CA ARG A 42 -19.50 -17.38 -2.73
C ARG A 42 -19.05 -15.91 -2.62
N THR A 43 -19.85 -15.02 -2.05
CA THR A 43 -19.44 -13.63 -1.75
C THR A 43 -18.78 -13.50 -0.36
N SER A 44 -18.49 -14.63 0.28
CA SER A 44 -17.84 -14.68 1.58
C SER A 44 -16.33 -14.52 1.43
N GLY A 45 -15.84 -13.32 1.57
CA GLY A 45 -14.41 -13.02 1.59
C GLY A 45 -14.15 -11.54 1.30
N PRO A 46 -12.99 -11.01 1.69
CA PRO A 46 -12.70 -9.59 1.53
C PRO A 46 -12.26 -9.19 0.11
N PHE A 47 -11.97 -10.13 -0.80
CA PHE A 47 -11.38 -9.85 -2.13
C PHE A 47 -12.47 -9.55 -3.18
N LEU A 48 -13.28 -8.52 -2.94
CA LEU A 48 -14.42 -8.13 -3.80
C LEU A 48 -14.11 -6.98 -4.75
N GLY A 49 -12.97 -6.32 -4.58
CA GLY A 49 -12.52 -5.22 -5.44
C GLY A 49 -12.14 -5.67 -6.86
N PRO A 50 -11.73 -4.76 -7.76
CA PRO A 50 -11.27 -5.10 -9.10
C PRO A 50 -10.08 -6.06 -9.10
N PRO A 51 -9.96 -6.93 -10.11
CA PRO A 51 -8.73 -7.70 -10.32
C PRO A 51 -7.58 -6.76 -10.73
N LEU A 52 -6.36 -7.22 -10.52
CA LEU A 52 -5.20 -6.60 -11.16
C LEU A 52 -5.35 -6.76 -12.69
N GLU A 53 -4.82 -5.81 -13.45
CA GLU A 53 -4.87 -5.83 -14.90
C GLU A 53 -4.21 -7.10 -15.47
N PRO A 54 -4.65 -7.60 -16.64
CA PRO A 54 -3.98 -8.70 -17.33
C PRO A 54 -2.57 -8.27 -17.78
N ASP A 55 -1.72 -9.24 -18.14
CA ASP A 55 -0.31 -9.03 -18.48
C ASP A 55 -0.06 -7.85 -19.44
N GLU A 56 -0.90 -7.69 -20.46
CA GLU A 56 -0.79 -6.56 -21.39
C GLU A 56 -1.02 -5.21 -20.70
N GLY A 57 -2.00 -5.12 -19.82
CA GLY A 57 -2.28 -3.92 -19.02
C GLY A 57 -1.12 -3.60 -18.07
N LEU A 58 -0.54 -4.64 -17.42
CA LEU A 58 0.64 -4.49 -16.58
C LEU A 58 1.85 -3.96 -17.37
N LEU A 59 2.10 -4.52 -18.55
CA LEU A 59 3.18 -4.07 -19.43
C LEU A 59 2.98 -2.63 -19.91
N ASN A 60 1.74 -2.24 -20.21
CA ASN A 60 1.42 -0.86 -20.57
C ASN A 60 1.67 0.10 -19.40
N ALA A 61 1.29 -0.28 -18.18
CA ALA A 61 1.58 0.50 -16.98
C ALA A 61 3.11 0.64 -16.76
N LEU A 62 3.88 -0.44 -16.94
CA LEU A 62 5.34 -0.40 -16.84
C LEU A 62 5.97 0.52 -17.89
N ARG A 63 5.50 0.48 -19.14
CA ARG A 63 5.97 1.39 -20.21
C ARG A 63 5.69 2.85 -19.90
N THR A 64 4.58 3.14 -19.23
CA THR A 64 4.22 4.52 -18.83
C THR A 64 5.31 5.18 -17.98
N PHE A 65 6.03 4.42 -17.16
CA PHE A 65 7.12 4.93 -16.34
C PHE A 65 8.50 4.72 -16.95
N GLY A 66 8.58 4.01 -18.11
CA GLY A 66 9.76 3.89 -18.97
C GLY A 66 11.05 3.64 -18.21
N PRO A 67 12.03 4.56 -18.32
CA PRO A 67 13.38 4.36 -17.79
C PRO A 67 13.48 4.45 -16.25
N LEU A 68 12.39 4.78 -15.54
CA LEU A 68 12.40 4.85 -14.07
C LEU A 68 12.41 3.47 -13.43
N CYS A 69 11.95 2.44 -14.14
CA CYS A 69 11.90 1.08 -13.61
C CYS A 69 12.43 0.07 -14.65
N ARG A 70 12.96 -1.01 -14.14
CA ARG A 70 13.25 -2.24 -14.89
C ARG A 70 12.40 -3.36 -14.30
N TYR A 71 12.02 -4.30 -15.13
CA TYR A 71 11.22 -5.43 -14.71
C TYR A 71 11.70 -6.73 -15.35
N GLU A 72 11.43 -7.80 -14.68
CA GLU A 72 11.67 -9.16 -15.15
C GLU A 72 10.48 -10.05 -14.78
N ARG A 73 10.35 -11.18 -15.43
CA ARG A 73 9.37 -12.21 -15.11
C ARG A 73 10.08 -13.42 -14.51
N PRO A 74 10.23 -13.48 -13.18
CA PRO A 74 10.88 -14.63 -12.54
C PRO A 74 10.05 -15.90 -12.76
N ALA A 75 10.71 -17.06 -12.67
CA ALA A 75 10.05 -18.37 -12.81
C ALA A 75 8.94 -18.55 -11.75
N ASP A 76 9.18 -18.06 -10.54
CA ASP A 76 8.19 -18.00 -9.45
C ASP A 76 8.27 -16.67 -8.72
N PRO A 77 7.32 -15.74 -8.98
CA PRO A 77 7.27 -14.44 -8.32
C PRO A 77 7.07 -14.54 -6.80
N VAL A 78 6.36 -15.57 -6.33
CA VAL A 78 6.06 -15.78 -4.90
C VAL A 78 7.32 -16.25 -4.15
N GLU A 79 8.07 -17.19 -4.70
CA GLU A 79 9.34 -17.61 -4.14
C GLU A 79 10.38 -16.47 -4.16
N THR A 80 10.36 -15.66 -5.22
CA THR A 80 11.22 -14.47 -5.33
C THR A 80 10.86 -13.43 -4.26
N ALA A 81 9.56 -13.16 -4.06
CA ALA A 81 9.08 -12.27 -3.00
C ALA A 81 9.52 -12.75 -1.61
N ALA A 82 9.34 -14.04 -1.33
CA ALA A 82 9.74 -14.64 -0.06
C ALA A 82 11.26 -14.56 0.19
N ALA A 83 12.08 -14.74 -0.84
CA ALA A 83 13.53 -14.56 -0.75
C ALA A 83 13.90 -13.12 -0.42
N LEU A 84 13.33 -12.15 -1.13
CA LEU A 84 13.54 -10.72 -0.86
C LEU A 84 13.18 -10.34 0.57
N LEU A 85 12.05 -10.83 1.09
CA LEU A 85 11.64 -10.59 2.48
C LEU A 85 12.64 -11.21 3.47
N ALA A 86 13.11 -12.43 3.22
CA ALA A 86 14.09 -13.12 4.07
C ALA A 86 15.45 -12.39 4.07
N ASP A 87 15.81 -11.73 2.98
CA ASP A 87 17.01 -10.88 2.84
C ASP A 87 16.82 -9.46 3.43
N GLY A 88 15.67 -9.18 4.08
CA GLY A 88 15.39 -7.92 4.77
C GLY A 88 14.82 -6.82 3.89
N SER A 89 14.44 -7.12 2.65
CA SER A 89 13.76 -6.14 1.77
C SER A 89 12.35 -5.83 2.25
N VAL A 90 11.92 -4.57 2.06
CA VAL A 90 10.54 -4.13 2.19
C VAL A 90 9.95 -4.01 0.79
N ILE A 91 8.92 -4.79 0.49
CA ILE A 91 8.39 -4.89 -0.87
C ILE A 91 6.94 -4.43 -0.96
N GLY A 92 6.57 -3.83 -2.11
CA GLY A 92 5.19 -3.75 -2.55
C GLY A 92 4.75 -5.09 -3.12
N PHE A 93 3.51 -5.50 -2.84
CA PHE A 93 2.93 -6.72 -3.35
C PHE A 93 1.52 -6.44 -3.86
N ALA A 94 1.31 -6.60 -5.17
CA ALA A 94 0.03 -6.40 -5.84
C ALA A 94 -0.31 -7.64 -6.67
N GLU A 95 -1.40 -8.35 -6.29
CA GLU A 95 -1.77 -9.64 -6.86
C GLU A 95 -3.29 -9.84 -6.80
N GLY A 96 -3.87 -10.47 -7.83
CA GLY A 96 -5.26 -10.89 -7.87
C GLY A 96 -6.26 -9.73 -7.68
N ARG A 97 -7.42 -10.05 -7.09
CA ARG A 97 -8.47 -9.06 -6.77
C ARG A 97 -8.11 -8.28 -5.51
N SER A 98 -8.36 -6.98 -5.54
CA SER A 98 -8.13 -6.14 -4.35
C SER A 98 -9.14 -6.42 -3.24
N GLU A 99 -8.73 -6.09 -2.04
CA GLU A 99 -9.58 -6.16 -0.86
C GLU A 99 -10.69 -5.10 -0.92
N PHE A 100 -11.88 -5.46 -0.42
CA PHE A 100 -12.97 -4.54 -0.14
C PHE A 100 -12.97 -4.25 1.37
N GLY A 101 -12.47 -3.08 1.75
CA GLY A 101 -12.33 -2.72 3.16
C GLY A 101 -11.10 -1.83 3.42
N PRO A 102 -10.89 -1.41 4.68
CA PRO A 102 -9.83 -0.47 5.05
C PRO A 102 -8.48 -1.15 5.29
N ARG A 103 -8.36 -2.46 5.06
CA ARG A 103 -7.17 -3.25 5.37
C ARG A 103 -6.64 -3.96 4.14
N ALA A 104 -5.32 -3.92 3.96
CA ALA A 104 -4.65 -4.80 3.03
C ALA A 104 -4.53 -6.20 3.65
N LEU A 105 -4.90 -7.22 2.89
CA LEU A 105 -4.97 -8.60 3.34
C LEU A 105 -4.15 -9.54 2.44
N GLY A 106 -3.14 -9.00 1.76
CA GLY A 106 -2.23 -9.76 0.91
C GLY A 106 -2.51 -9.65 -0.58
N ALA A 107 -3.38 -8.72 -1.03
CA ALA A 107 -3.58 -8.43 -2.45
C ALA A 107 -3.06 -7.05 -2.85
N ARG A 108 -3.09 -6.06 -1.97
CA ARG A 108 -2.52 -4.71 -2.15
C ARG A 108 -1.75 -4.34 -0.89
N SER A 109 -0.61 -4.97 -0.68
CA SER A 109 0.15 -4.96 0.58
C SER A 109 1.55 -4.40 0.43
N ILE A 110 2.04 -3.79 1.48
CA ILE A 110 3.47 -3.65 1.74
C ILE A 110 3.83 -4.74 2.75
N LEU A 111 4.84 -5.53 2.40
CA LEU A 111 5.31 -6.69 3.17
C LEU A 111 6.75 -6.48 3.63
N ALA A 112 7.07 -6.98 4.80
CA ALA A 112 8.43 -7.00 5.36
C ALA A 112 8.63 -8.17 6.32
N ASP A 113 9.89 -8.44 6.64
CA ASP A 113 10.27 -9.35 7.73
C ASP A 113 9.79 -8.77 9.08
N PRO A 114 8.98 -9.47 9.87
CA PRO A 114 8.47 -8.99 11.14
C PRO A 114 9.50 -9.05 12.28
N ARG A 115 10.62 -9.75 12.10
CA ARG A 115 11.61 -10.03 13.14
C ARG A 115 12.43 -8.80 13.54
N PRO A 116 13.05 -8.04 12.61
CA PRO A 116 13.80 -6.85 12.96
C PRO A 116 12.88 -5.71 13.42
N ALA A 117 12.95 -5.31 14.68
CA ALA A 117 12.17 -4.19 15.22
C ALA A 117 12.42 -2.87 14.43
N ALA A 118 13.61 -2.71 13.84
CA ALA A 118 13.95 -1.56 13.00
C ALA A 118 13.02 -1.38 11.78
N ASN A 119 12.40 -2.46 11.30
CA ASN A 119 11.43 -2.38 10.20
C ASN A 119 10.19 -1.56 10.56
N TRP A 120 9.82 -1.50 11.84
CA TRP A 120 8.75 -0.60 12.29
C TRP A 120 9.07 0.88 11.97
N SER A 121 10.22 1.36 12.42
CA SER A 121 10.61 2.77 12.17
C SER A 121 10.84 3.02 10.68
N ARG A 122 11.54 2.11 9.99
CA ARG A 122 11.81 2.22 8.55
C ARG A 122 10.53 2.40 7.74
N ILE A 123 9.53 1.54 7.94
CA ILE A 123 8.29 1.59 7.15
C ILE A 123 7.46 2.83 7.52
N ASN A 124 7.37 3.22 8.80
CA ASN A 124 6.62 4.40 9.20
C ASN A 124 7.23 5.68 8.65
N LEU A 125 8.54 5.85 8.74
CA LEU A 125 9.24 7.10 8.38
C LEU A 125 9.50 7.20 6.88
N ALA A 126 10.06 6.15 6.27
CA ALA A 126 10.55 6.22 4.89
C ALA A 126 9.50 5.86 3.82
N ILE A 127 8.44 5.14 4.18
CA ILE A 127 7.43 4.68 3.22
C ILE A 127 6.07 5.28 3.51
N LYS A 128 5.63 5.22 4.78
CA LYS A 128 4.32 5.73 5.20
C LYS A 128 4.32 7.22 5.49
N GLU A 129 5.47 7.82 5.71
CA GLU A 129 5.62 9.24 6.06
C GLU A 129 4.63 9.65 7.16
N ARG A 130 4.60 8.89 8.25
CA ARG A 130 3.68 9.06 9.38
C ARG A 130 4.38 8.86 10.72
N GLU A 131 3.66 9.08 11.79
CA GLU A 131 4.15 8.97 13.16
C GLU A 131 4.74 7.58 13.44
N SER A 132 5.92 7.53 14.03
CA SER A 132 6.66 6.28 14.28
C SER A 132 5.98 5.34 15.28
N PHE A 133 5.08 5.84 16.14
CA PHE A 133 4.38 5.01 17.13
C PHE A 133 3.25 4.14 16.54
N ARG A 134 2.85 4.36 15.30
CA ARG A 134 1.73 3.59 14.70
C ARG A 134 2.14 2.14 14.44
N PRO A 135 1.36 1.16 14.93
CA PRO A 135 1.71 -0.24 14.81
C PRO A 135 1.45 -0.82 13.43
N PHE A 136 2.10 -1.94 13.14
CA PHE A 136 1.84 -2.78 11.98
C PHE A 136 1.18 -4.10 12.40
N ALA A 137 0.59 -4.78 11.43
CA ALA A 137 -0.13 -6.03 11.64
C ALA A 137 0.70 -7.22 11.17
N PRO A 138 0.73 -8.33 11.93
CA PRO A 138 1.23 -9.61 11.44
C PRO A 138 0.19 -10.30 10.56
N ALA A 139 0.65 -10.93 9.47
CA ALA A 139 -0.09 -11.95 8.73
C ALA A 139 0.62 -13.29 8.94
N ALA A 140 -0.10 -14.29 9.45
CA ALA A 140 0.44 -15.58 9.85
C ALA A 140 -0.29 -16.72 9.16
N LEU A 141 0.42 -17.84 8.90
CA LEU A 141 -0.19 -19.08 8.46
C LEU A 141 -1.19 -19.61 9.48
N ALA A 142 -2.38 -19.98 9.04
CA ALA A 142 -3.47 -20.45 9.91
C ALA A 142 -3.02 -21.65 10.77
N GLU A 143 -2.28 -22.56 10.20
CA GLU A 143 -1.77 -23.78 10.84
C GLU A 143 -0.68 -23.53 11.90
N ALA A 144 -0.10 -22.32 11.92
CA ALA A 144 0.96 -21.96 12.88
C ALA A 144 0.48 -21.00 13.97
N ILE A 145 -0.73 -20.47 13.86
CA ILE A 145 -1.21 -19.39 14.73
C ILE A 145 -1.14 -19.74 16.21
N GLU A 146 -1.55 -20.94 16.59
CA GLU A 146 -1.60 -21.36 18.00
C GLU A 146 -0.24 -21.43 18.67
N ASP A 147 0.85 -21.60 17.90
CA ASP A 147 2.22 -21.60 18.40
C ASP A 147 2.78 -20.18 18.62
N TRP A 148 2.15 -19.16 18.03
CA TRP A 148 2.69 -17.79 18.01
C TRP A 148 1.81 -16.78 18.73
N PHE A 149 0.48 -17.02 18.81
CA PHE A 149 -0.49 -16.04 19.32
C PHE A 149 -1.50 -16.66 20.28
N ASP A 150 -1.89 -15.88 21.29
CA ASP A 150 -3.04 -16.15 22.13
C ASP A 150 -4.28 -15.48 21.52
N MET A 151 -5.23 -16.27 21.05
CA MET A 151 -6.36 -15.78 20.30
C MET A 151 -7.62 -15.66 21.16
N PRO A 152 -8.57 -14.76 20.83
CA PRO A 152 -9.89 -14.76 21.45
C PRO A 152 -10.63 -16.05 21.09
N SER A 153 -11.10 -16.78 22.10
CA SER A 153 -11.71 -18.12 21.94
C SER A 153 -12.96 -18.13 21.02
N ALA A 154 -13.75 -17.06 21.04
CA ALA A 154 -14.97 -16.94 20.23
C ALA A 154 -14.75 -16.16 18.91
N ALA A 155 -13.55 -15.81 18.51
CA ALA A 155 -13.31 -15.11 17.26
C ALA A 155 -13.54 -16.02 16.05
N ALA A 156 -14.58 -15.74 15.26
CA ALA A 156 -15.00 -16.60 14.16
C ALA A 156 -14.29 -16.32 12.81
N ASN A 157 -13.72 -15.12 12.63
CA ASN A 157 -13.06 -14.72 11.39
C ASN A 157 -11.80 -13.90 11.63
N LEU A 158 -10.68 -14.59 11.84
CA LEU A 158 -9.37 -13.97 12.07
C LEU A 158 -8.65 -13.51 10.80
N GLY A 159 -9.17 -13.81 9.62
CA GLY A 159 -8.55 -13.51 8.33
C GLY A 159 -8.56 -12.03 7.93
N GLU A 160 -9.35 -11.19 8.60
CA GLU A 160 -9.69 -9.84 8.13
C GLU A 160 -9.14 -8.71 9.03
N MET A 161 -8.20 -9.01 9.92
CA MET A 161 -7.61 -8.05 10.87
C MET A 161 -8.65 -7.33 11.76
N THR A 162 -9.76 -7.98 12.07
CA THR A 162 -10.86 -7.40 12.85
C THR A 162 -10.75 -7.68 14.35
N PHE A 163 -9.85 -8.58 14.75
CA PHE A 163 -9.58 -8.94 16.14
C PHE A 163 -8.14 -8.62 16.54
N VAL A 164 -7.95 -8.33 17.80
CA VAL A 164 -6.65 -8.20 18.45
C VAL A 164 -6.33 -9.50 19.19
N SER A 165 -5.14 -10.04 18.95
CA SER A 165 -4.56 -11.20 19.62
C SER A 165 -3.35 -10.75 20.45
N TYR A 166 -2.82 -11.60 21.31
CA TYR A 166 -1.55 -11.33 21.98
C TYR A 166 -0.46 -12.22 21.42
N VAL A 167 0.71 -11.64 21.17
CA VAL A 167 1.91 -12.42 20.82
C VAL A 167 2.36 -13.15 22.08
N LYS A 168 2.59 -14.46 21.97
CA LYS A 168 3.08 -15.27 23.08
C LYS A 168 4.42 -14.70 23.60
N PRO A 169 4.64 -14.63 24.92
CA PRO A 169 5.81 -13.99 25.49
C PRO A 169 7.14 -14.46 24.88
N GLU A 170 7.28 -15.75 24.63
CA GLU A 170 8.46 -16.40 24.06
C GLU A 170 8.67 -16.11 22.56
N ARG A 171 7.68 -15.50 21.89
CA ARG A 171 7.73 -15.12 20.48
C ARG A 171 7.91 -13.62 20.22
N ARG A 172 7.80 -12.78 21.25
CA ARG A 172 7.82 -11.32 21.10
C ARG A 172 9.11 -10.79 20.50
N GLU A 173 10.25 -11.34 20.88
CA GLU A 173 11.54 -10.95 20.31
C GLU A 173 11.65 -11.33 18.84
N GLN A 174 10.97 -12.41 18.41
CA GLN A 174 10.93 -12.86 17.02
C GLN A 174 9.91 -12.08 16.17
N LEU A 175 9.09 -11.23 16.77
CA LEU A 175 8.05 -10.43 16.10
C LEU A 175 8.14 -8.94 16.46
N GLY A 176 9.37 -8.43 16.62
CA GLY A 176 9.63 -7.07 17.12
C GLY A 176 8.98 -5.95 16.31
N ALA A 177 8.79 -6.12 14.98
CA ALA A 177 8.19 -5.09 14.14
C ALA A 177 6.65 -5.10 14.13
N VAL A 178 5.99 -6.12 14.72
CA VAL A 178 4.52 -6.28 14.69
C VAL A 178 3.91 -6.52 16.06
N THR A 179 4.72 -6.56 17.11
CA THR A 179 4.26 -6.63 18.49
C THR A 179 4.08 -5.23 19.06
N HIS A 180 2.86 -4.91 19.51
CA HIS A 180 2.57 -3.62 20.14
C HIS A 180 3.20 -3.54 21.54
N VAL A 181 3.26 -2.35 22.11
CA VAL A 181 3.90 -2.10 23.42
C VAL A 181 3.26 -2.88 24.57
N ASP A 182 1.98 -3.24 24.45
CA ASP A 182 1.22 -4.06 25.41
C ASP A 182 1.30 -5.58 25.10
N GLY A 183 2.11 -5.99 24.12
CA GLY A 183 2.23 -7.37 23.64
C GLY A 183 1.10 -7.82 22.71
N SER A 184 0.15 -6.94 22.38
CA SER A 184 -0.92 -7.25 21.44
C SER A 184 -0.46 -7.14 19.99
N ALA A 185 -1.25 -7.73 19.07
CA ALA A 185 -1.11 -7.60 17.64
C ALA A 185 -2.46 -7.71 16.94
N ARG A 186 -2.68 -6.96 15.86
CA ARG A 186 -3.88 -7.07 15.04
C ARG A 186 -3.64 -8.13 13.95
N LEU A 187 -3.84 -9.38 14.34
CA LEU A 187 -3.51 -10.54 13.53
C LEU A 187 -4.39 -10.68 12.29
N GLN A 188 -3.75 -11.08 11.18
CA GLN A 188 -4.40 -11.69 10.02
C GLN A 188 -4.05 -13.17 9.98
N CYS A 189 -5.07 -14.03 10.07
CA CYS A 189 -4.97 -15.47 9.85
C CYS A 189 -5.09 -15.75 8.35
N VAL A 190 -4.06 -16.32 7.72
CA VAL A 190 -4.03 -16.60 6.29
C VAL A 190 -4.20 -18.09 6.06
N THR A 191 -5.35 -18.48 5.50
CA THR A 191 -5.64 -19.86 5.10
C THR A 191 -5.35 -20.06 3.62
N LEU A 192 -4.99 -21.28 3.22
CA LEU A 192 -4.81 -21.65 1.82
C LEU A 192 -6.10 -21.43 1.00
N ALA A 193 -7.27 -21.66 1.60
CA ALA A 193 -8.57 -21.50 0.94
C ALA A 193 -8.93 -20.03 0.68
N ALA A 194 -8.59 -19.12 1.59
CA ALA A 194 -8.96 -17.71 1.47
C ALA A 194 -8.03 -16.92 0.54
N ASN A 195 -6.72 -17.16 0.62
CA ASN A 195 -5.72 -16.50 -0.25
C ASN A 195 -4.55 -17.46 -0.52
N PRO A 196 -4.64 -18.34 -1.53
CA PRO A 196 -3.61 -19.34 -1.81
C PRO A 196 -2.26 -18.76 -2.18
N VAL A 197 -2.22 -17.60 -2.86
CA VAL A 197 -0.98 -16.96 -3.27
C VAL A 197 -0.25 -16.39 -2.07
N PHE A 198 -0.95 -15.66 -1.21
CA PHE A 198 -0.37 -15.06 -0.02
C PHE A 198 0.03 -16.11 1.02
N HIS A 199 -0.79 -17.16 1.19
CA HIS A 199 -0.44 -18.31 2.02
C HIS A 199 0.87 -18.96 1.55
N ARG A 200 1.02 -19.21 0.23
CA ARG A 200 2.25 -19.76 -0.34
C ARG A 200 3.47 -18.85 -0.11
N LEU A 201 3.29 -17.53 -0.20
CA LEU A 201 4.36 -16.56 0.10
C LEU A 201 4.83 -16.69 1.55
N ILE A 202 3.91 -16.70 2.52
CA ILE A 202 4.26 -16.81 3.93
C ILE A 202 4.92 -18.18 4.20
N ALA A 203 4.41 -19.25 3.61
CA ALA A 203 5.01 -20.59 3.72
C ALA A 203 6.43 -20.65 3.13
N ALA A 204 6.68 -19.97 2.00
CA ALA A 204 8.00 -19.85 1.41
C ALA A 204 8.96 -19.04 2.28
N PHE A 205 8.47 -17.96 2.90
CA PHE A 205 9.21 -17.17 3.88
C PHE A 205 9.53 -18.01 5.13
N ALA A 206 8.56 -18.76 5.64
CA ALA A 206 8.74 -19.63 6.80
C ALA A 206 9.81 -20.71 6.57
N ARG A 207 9.85 -21.33 5.37
CA ARG A 207 10.91 -22.30 5.03
C ARG A 207 12.31 -21.69 5.07
N ARG A 208 12.47 -20.41 4.76
CA ARG A 208 13.75 -19.69 4.74
C ARG A 208 14.17 -19.21 6.12
N THR A 209 13.20 -18.87 6.97
CA THR A 209 13.45 -18.08 8.18
C THR A 209 13.06 -18.78 9.49
N GLY A 210 12.27 -19.84 9.40
CA GLY A 210 11.64 -20.48 10.56
C GLY A 210 10.46 -19.67 11.14
N CYS A 211 10.09 -18.51 10.53
CA CYS A 211 9.04 -17.62 11.01
C CYS A 211 7.82 -17.68 10.07
N PRO A 212 6.68 -18.26 10.47
CA PRO A 212 5.47 -18.36 9.64
C PRO A 212 4.60 -17.09 9.67
N VAL A 213 5.25 -15.94 9.83
CA VAL A 213 4.62 -14.62 9.99
C VAL A 213 5.34 -13.61 9.12
N VAL A 214 4.61 -12.73 8.45
CA VAL A 214 5.14 -11.53 7.78
C VAL A 214 4.48 -10.27 8.31
N LEU A 215 5.18 -9.13 8.30
CA LEU A 215 4.57 -7.83 8.49
C LEU A 215 3.72 -7.51 7.27
N ASN A 216 2.46 -7.14 7.47
CA ASN A 216 1.52 -6.74 6.44
C ASN A 216 0.90 -5.38 6.75
N THR A 217 1.03 -4.44 5.83
CA THR A 217 0.35 -3.14 5.89
C THR A 217 -0.18 -2.73 4.52
N SER A 218 -1.08 -1.75 4.48
CA SER A 218 -1.69 -1.27 3.25
C SER A 218 -0.65 -0.75 2.26
N PHE A 219 -0.83 -1.06 0.97
CA PHE A 219 0.04 -0.54 -0.07
C PHE A 219 -0.41 0.87 -0.48
N ASN A 220 0.13 1.84 0.20
CA ASN A 220 -0.05 3.28 -0.03
C ASN A 220 0.98 4.06 0.79
N ASN A 221 1.16 5.34 0.47
CA ASN A 221 1.76 6.31 1.38
C ASN A 221 0.68 7.08 2.17
N SER A 222 1.03 8.20 2.83
CA SER A 222 0.08 9.01 3.62
C SER A 222 -0.83 9.90 2.76
N TYR A 223 -0.57 10.03 1.47
CA TYR A 223 -1.24 10.97 0.57
C TYR A 223 -2.30 10.33 -0.32
N GLU A 224 -2.48 9.02 -0.24
CA GLU A 224 -3.37 8.27 -1.12
C GLU A 224 -4.10 7.13 -0.42
N PRO A 225 -5.23 6.64 -0.96
CA PRO A 225 -5.84 5.40 -0.53
C PRO A 225 -4.96 4.19 -0.90
N ILE A 226 -5.38 2.99 -0.49
CA ILE A 226 -4.73 1.74 -0.94
C ILE A 226 -4.73 1.70 -2.46
N VAL A 227 -3.59 1.39 -3.06
CA VAL A 227 -3.45 1.27 -4.52
C VAL A 227 -4.46 0.29 -5.09
N GLN A 228 -5.01 0.61 -6.25
CA GLN A 228 -6.01 -0.23 -6.91
C GLN A 228 -5.42 -0.90 -8.16
N SER A 229 -4.86 -0.09 -9.05
CA SER A 229 -4.33 -0.46 -10.36
C SER A 229 -2.81 -0.68 -10.34
N ALA A 230 -2.30 -1.27 -11.43
CA ALA A 230 -0.86 -1.38 -11.66
C ALA A 230 -0.17 -0.01 -11.70
N ARG A 231 -0.84 0.99 -12.28
CA ARG A 231 -0.33 2.37 -12.34
C ARG A 231 -0.18 2.96 -10.93
N ASP A 232 -1.17 2.78 -10.05
CA ASP A 232 -1.08 3.25 -8.67
C ASP A 232 0.06 2.56 -7.91
N ALA A 233 0.18 1.22 -8.07
CA ALA A 233 1.24 0.44 -7.44
C ALA A 233 2.63 0.90 -7.88
N LEU A 234 2.83 1.13 -9.18
CA LEU A 234 4.10 1.65 -9.74
C LEU A 234 4.39 3.06 -9.23
N ARG A 235 3.39 3.94 -9.22
CA ARG A 235 3.52 5.30 -8.71
C ARG A 235 3.98 5.30 -7.26
N THR A 236 3.31 4.54 -6.40
CA THR A 236 3.68 4.43 -4.99
C THR A 236 5.06 3.83 -4.82
N PHE A 237 5.40 2.77 -5.56
CA PHE A 237 6.74 2.17 -5.56
C PHE A 237 7.83 3.18 -5.94
N LEU A 238 7.63 3.96 -7.01
CA LEU A 238 8.63 4.90 -7.52
C LEU A 238 8.78 6.16 -6.67
N THR A 239 7.79 6.46 -5.81
CA THR A 239 7.78 7.66 -4.96
C THR A 239 8.00 7.36 -3.47
N THR A 240 8.31 6.12 -3.09
CA THR A 240 8.61 5.70 -1.71
C THR A 240 9.88 4.87 -1.66
N GLU A 241 10.39 4.56 -0.47
CA GLU A 241 11.62 3.81 -0.27
C GLU A 241 11.40 2.28 -0.21
N LEU A 242 10.43 1.75 -0.99
CA LEU A 242 10.29 0.30 -1.18
C LEU A 242 11.48 -0.25 -1.98
N ASP A 243 12.00 -1.41 -1.61
CA ASP A 243 13.18 -2.03 -2.26
C ASP A 243 12.82 -2.68 -3.61
N ALA A 244 11.62 -3.26 -3.69
CA ALA A 244 11.11 -3.90 -4.89
C ALA A 244 9.57 -3.86 -4.92
N LEU A 245 9.00 -4.14 -6.09
CA LEU A 245 7.55 -4.35 -6.27
C LEU A 245 7.33 -5.68 -6.99
N VAL A 246 6.53 -6.55 -6.40
CA VAL A 246 5.94 -7.71 -7.07
C VAL A 246 4.58 -7.28 -7.61
N LEU A 247 4.45 -7.24 -8.93
CA LEU A 247 3.29 -6.77 -9.67
C LEU A 247 2.75 -7.90 -10.55
N GLY A 248 1.83 -8.68 -10.03
CA GLY A 248 1.40 -9.92 -10.67
C GLY A 248 2.62 -10.82 -10.96
N PRO A 249 2.85 -11.22 -12.23
CA PRO A 249 3.96 -12.07 -12.58
C PRO A 249 5.33 -11.34 -12.69
N PHE A 250 5.36 -10.04 -12.48
CA PHE A 250 6.57 -9.24 -12.67
C PHE A 250 7.23 -8.84 -11.35
N LEU A 251 8.56 -8.94 -11.31
CA LEU A 251 9.40 -8.28 -10.32
C LEU A 251 9.89 -6.95 -10.90
N VAL A 252 9.59 -5.85 -10.22
CA VAL A 252 9.94 -4.49 -10.63
C VAL A 252 10.97 -3.92 -9.66
N ARG A 253 12.01 -3.29 -10.21
CA ARG A 253 13.07 -2.58 -9.47
C ARG A 253 13.25 -1.18 -10.05
N ARG A 254 13.74 -0.24 -9.27
CA ARG A 254 14.15 1.07 -9.81
C ARG A 254 15.32 0.90 -10.75
N ALA A 255 15.31 1.59 -11.89
CA ALA A 255 16.38 1.55 -12.89
C ALA A 255 17.29 2.79 -12.86
N GLY A 256 16.81 3.89 -12.31
CA GLY A 256 17.54 5.14 -12.21
C GLY A 256 16.89 6.13 -11.28
N THR A 257 17.50 7.30 -11.12
CA THR A 257 16.93 8.40 -10.37
C THR A 257 15.97 9.21 -11.24
N PHE A 258 14.91 9.71 -10.67
CA PHE A 258 13.97 10.61 -11.35
C PHE A 258 14.71 11.81 -11.98
N ALA A 259 15.67 12.39 -11.25
CA ALA A 259 16.48 13.54 -11.69
C ALA A 259 17.13 13.32 -13.07
N ARG A 260 17.66 12.13 -13.34
CA ARG A 260 18.29 11.80 -14.62
C ARG A 260 17.31 11.79 -15.79
N HIS A 261 16.07 11.43 -15.53
CA HIS A 261 15.05 11.22 -16.57
C HIS A 261 14.00 12.34 -16.59
N ALA A 262 14.04 13.28 -15.65
CA ALA A 262 13.05 14.36 -15.54
C ALA A 262 12.81 15.14 -16.86
N PRO A 263 13.84 15.43 -17.69
CA PRO A 263 13.60 16.11 -18.97
C PRO A 263 12.80 15.31 -20.00
N GLN A 264 12.67 14.00 -19.79
CA GLN A 264 11.93 13.08 -20.67
C GLN A 264 10.55 12.74 -20.10
N MET A 265 10.19 13.35 -18.98
CA MET A 265 8.91 13.08 -18.31
C MET A 265 7.90 14.17 -18.64
N GLU A 266 6.69 13.74 -18.88
CA GLU A 266 5.51 14.62 -18.92
C GLU A 266 4.80 14.59 -17.60
N ILE A 267 4.18 15.70 -17.23
CA ILE A 267 3.38 15.84 -16.03
C ILE A 267 1.95 16.19 -16.36
N LEU A 268 1.02 15.76 -15.51
CA LEU A 268 -0.39 16.08 -15.56
C LEU A 268 -0.82 16.59 -14.19
N PRO A 269 -1.18 17.87 -14.06
CA PRO A 269 -1.77 18.38 -12.82
C PRO A 269 -3.10 17.69 -12.51
N ASP A 270 -3.36 17.45 -11.22
CA ASP A 270 -4.69 17.00 -10.81
C ASP A 270 -5.73 18.06 -11.20
N PRO A 271 -6.75 17.73 -12.00
CA PRO A 271 -7.70 18.71 -12.55
C PRO A 271 -8.58 19.38 -11.48
N VAL A 272 -8.64 18.83 -10.29
CA VAL A 272 -9.45 19.38 -9.18
C VAL A 272 -8.66 20.25 -8.20
N LEU A 273 -7.38 20.55 -8.51
CA LEU A 273 -6.57 21.44 -7.67
C LEU A 273 -7.09 22.88 -7.70
N ARG A 274 -7.31 23.44 -6.51
CA ARG A 274 -7.47 24.88 -6.35
C ARG A 274 -6.11 25.57 -6.24
N ARG A 275 -5.99 26.76 -6.83
CA ARG A 275 -4.79 27.60 -6.78
C ARG A 275 -5.12 28.90 -6.05
N GLU A 276 -4.38 29.22 -5.04
CA GLU A 276 -4.53 30.46 -4.26
C GLU A 276 -3.20 31.21 -4.22
N THR A 277 -3.22 32.51 -4.47
CA THR A 277 -2.05 33.37 -4.29
C THR A 277 -1.87 33.66 -2.80
N VAL A 278 -0.64 33.55 -2.31
CA VAL A 278 -0.28 33.74 -0.91
C VAL A 278 0.48 35.05 -0.73
N GLY A 279 0.12 35.83 0.28
CA GLY A 279 0.85 37.04 0.69
C GLY A 279 0.96 38.10 -0.41
N THR A 280 2.18 38.52 -0.72
CA THR A 280 2.51 39.54 -1.73
C THR A 280 2.36 39.10 -3.18
N GLY A 281 2.01 37.84 -3.41
CA GLY A 281 1.86 37.28 -4.75
C GLY A 281 3.09 36.51 -5.26
N ASP A 282 4.09 36.32 -4.44
CA ASP A 282 5.33 35.62 -4.79
C ASP A 282 5.21 34.08 -4.65
N GLU A 283 4.11 33.62 -4.03
CA GLU A 283 3.84 32.21 -3.80
C GLU A 283 2.44 31.81 -4.27
N ILE A 284 2.30 30.57 -4.72
CA ILE A 284 1.03 29.92 -5.04
C ILE A 284 0.85 28.73 -4.13
N ARG A 285 -0.31 28.64 -3.47
CA ARG A 285 -0.75 27.49 -2.72
C ARG A 285 -1.65 26.62 -3.60
N LEU A 286 -1.27 25.37 -3.74
CA LEU A 286 -2.09 24.34 -4.39
C LEU A 286 -2.86 23.59 -3.30
N ILE A 287 -4.16 23.42 -3.48
CA ILE A 287 -5.03 22.79 -2.48
C ILE A 287 -5.84 21.69 -3.13
N ARG A 288 -5.77 20.50 -2.58
CA ARG A 288 -6.60 19.34 -2.95
C ARG A 288 -7.99 19.45 -2.33
N PRO A 289 -9.01 18.75 -2.87
CA PRO A 289 -10.35 18.70 -2.26
C PRO A 289 -10.35 18.23 -0.80
N SER A 290 -9.38 17.43 -0.40
CA SER A 290 -9.17 16.99 0.99
C SER A 290 -8.77 18.12 1.95
N GLY A 291 -8.47 19.34 1.45
CA GLY A 291 -7.94 20.46 2.21
C GLY A 291 -6.41 20.44 2.36
N GLN A 292 -5.74 19.37 1.96
CA GLN A 292 -4.29 19.30 1.94
C GLN A 292 -3.73 20.30 0.93
N GLY A 293 -2.73 21.09 1.32
CA GLY A 293 -2.13 22.10 0.46
C GLY A 293 -0.61 22.09 0.49
N ILE A 294 -0.01 22.54 -0.61
CA ILE A 294 1.43 22.77 -0.76
C ILE A 294 1.65 24.17 -1.32
N THR A 295 2.63 24.88 -0.79
CA THR A 295 3.01 26.21 -1.28
C THR A 295 4.28 26.11 -2.11
N LEU A 296 4.28 26.81 -3.24
CA LEU A 296 5.40 26.87 -4.19
C LEU A 296 5.68 28.31 -4.57
N PRO A 297 6.95 28.70 -4.84
CA PRO A 297 7.26 29.95 -5.50
C PRO A 297 6.53 30.08 -6.84
N VAL A 298 6.02 31.28 -7.15
CA VAL A 298 5.27 31.54 -8.39
C VAL A 298 6.07 31.14 -9.64
N ALA A 299 7.37 31.43 -9.67
CA ALA A 299 8.22 31.08 -10.80
C ALA A 299 8.26 29.57 -11.05
N LEU A 300 8.31 28.77 -9.99
CA LEU A 300 8.32 27.31 -10.05
C LEU A 300 6.92 26.78 -10.41
N ALA A 301 5.88 27.31 -9.78
CA ALA A 301 4.50 26.91 -10.07
C ALA A 301 4.10 27.17 -11.54
N ARG A 302 4.55 28.27 -12.13
CA ARG A 302 4.30 28.57 -13.56
C ARG A 302 4.97 27.58 -14.51
N ARG A 303 6.10 26.99 -14.13
CA ARG A 303 6.79 25.95 -14.92
C ARG A 303 6.14 24.58 -14.79
N LEU A 304 5.58 24.29 -13.62
CA LEU A 304 5.00 22.99 -13.29
C LEU A 304 3.48 22.92 -13.53
N LEU A 305 2.82 24.03 -13.76
CA LEU A 305 1.36 24.09 -13.82
C LEU A 305 0.95 25.08 -14.91
N PRO A 306 0.67 24.62 -16.13
CA PRO A 306 0.25 25.49 -17.21
C PRO A 306 -1.02 26.27 -16.85
N ALA A 307 -1.20 27.43 -17.45
CA ALA A 307 -2.32 28.32 -17.16
C ALA A 307 -3.68 27.72 -17.57
N SER A 308 -3.69 26.83 -18.54
CA SER A 308 -4.90 26.17 -19.05
C SER A 308 -4.60 24.73 -19.43
N GLY A 309 -5.52 23.83 -19.12
CA GLY A 309 -5.58 22.50 -19.70
C GLY A 309 -5.27 21.35 -18.76
N ALA A 310 -5.98 20.26 -19.01
CA ALA A 310 -5.83 18.98 -18.35
C ALA A 310 -4.98 18.01 -19.20
N ASP A 311 -4.11 18.52 -20.07
CA ASP A 311 -3.28 17.69 -20.95
C ASP A 311 -1.88 17.49 -20.38
N TRP A 312 -1.26 16.39 -20.80
CA TRP A 312 0.13 16.08 -20.50
C TRP A 312 1.07 17.09 -21.16
N TYR A 313 2.03 17.59 -20.43
CA TYR A 313 3.05 18.49 -20.95
C TYR A 313 4.41 18.25 -20.32
N SER A 314 5.48 18.57 -21.03
CA SER A 314 6.84 18.53 -20.53
C SER A 314 7.19 19.87 -19.86
N PRO A 315 7.66 19.86 -18.59
CA PRO A 315 8.18 21.07 -17.99
C PRO A 315 9.36 21.63 -18.79
N ASP A 316 9.43 22.95 -18.93
CA ASP A 316 10.57 23.59 -19.60
C ASP A 316 11.82 23.54 -18.72
N HIS A 317 12.77 22.70 -19.11
CA HIS A 317 14.10 22.57 -18.49
C HIS A 317 15.17 23.42 -19.19
N ALA A 318 14.82 24.12 -20.29
CA ALA A 318 15.76 24.95 -21.01
C ALA A 318 16.11 26.23 -20.25
N ASN A 319 17.31 26.72 -20.47
CA ASN A 319 17.80 27.99 -19.90
C ASN A 319 17.77 28.06 -18.37
N LEU A 320 17.79 26.92 -17.69
CA LEU A 320 17.93 26.87 -16.22
C LEU A 320 19.40 26.69 -15.84
N ASN A 321 19.84 27.47 -14.86
CA ASN A 321 21.09 27.15 -14.16
C ASN A 321 20.89 25.86 -13.33
N GLU A 322 21.99 25.32 -12.79
CA GLU A 322 21.99 24.05 -12.06
C GLU A 322 21.05 24.07 -10.84
N VAL A 323 21.03 25.18 -10.07
CA VAL A 323 20.18 25.34 -8.89
C VAL A 323 18.70 25.32 -9.28
N ALA A 324 18.30 26.15 -10.25
CA ALA A 324 16.91 26.22 -10.68
C ALA A 324 16.41 24.91 -11.32
N ARG A 325 17.33 24.15 -11.94
CA ARG A 325 17.02 22.82 -12.46
C ARG A 325 16.80 21.82 -11.34
N THR A 326 17.62 21.84 -10.30
CA THR A 326 17.49 21.00 -9.11
C THR A 326 16.17 21.29 -8.41
N ASP A 327 15.86 22.58 -8.16
CA ASP A 327 14.60 22.99 -7.52
C ASP A 327 13.37 22.50 -8.31
N LEU A 328 13.42 22.58 -9.65
CA LEU A 328 12.32 22.11 -10.51
C LEU A 328 12.12 20.61 -10.39
N ILE A 329 13.21 19.84 -10.39
CA ILE A 329 13.17 18.37 -10.27
C ILE A 329 12.63 17.96 -8.89
N GLU A 330 13.15 18.54 -7.82
CA GLU A 330 12.72 18.26 -6.45
C GLU A 330 11.24 18.60 -6.24
N ALA A 331 10.81 19.75 -6.73
CA ALA A 331 9.40 20.14 -6.67
C ALA A 331 8.51 19.18 -7.47
N THR A 332 8.94 18.75 -8.67
CA THR A 332 8.21 17.76 -9.46
C THR A 332 8.07 16.44 -8.70
N GLN A 333 9.16 15.93 -8.15
CA GLN A 333 9.14 14.69 -7.35
C GLN A 333 8.22 14.82 -6.12
N ARG A 334 8.30 15.94 -5.42
CA ARG A 334 7.45 16.21 -4.26
C ARG A 334 5.99 16.26 -4.63
N LEU A 335 5.62 17.01 -5.67
CA LEU A 335 4.23 17.12 -6.15
C LEU A 335 3.68 15.76 -6.60
N TRP A 336 4.52 14.94 -7.26
CA TRP A 336 4.15 13.60 -7.68
C TRP A 336 3.94 12.67 -6.47
N ARG A 337 4.88 12.66 -5.52
CA ARG A 337 4.79 11.88 -4.29
C ARG A 337 3.54 12.26 -3.48
N GLU A 338 3.24 13.54 -3.36
CA GLU A 338 2.09 14.06 -2.62
C GLU A 338 0.78 14.08 -3.46
N ARG A 339 0.81 13.54 -4.69
CA ARG A 339 -0.38 13.38 -5.57
C ARG A 339 -1.02 14.70 -6.04
N PHE A 340 -0.26 15.76 -6.16
CA PHE A 340 -0.69 17.01 -6.81
C PHE A 340 -0.57 16.96 -8.33
N ILE A 341 0.30 16.12 -8.84
CA ILE A 341 0.50 15.84 -10.26
C ILE A 341 0.63 14.34 -10.50
N ASP A 342 0.42 13.92 -11.74
CA ASP A 342 0.84 12.62 -12.23
C ASP A 342 2.03 12.76 -13.19
N VAL A 343 2.77 11.68 -13.43
CA VAL A 343 3.98 11.67 -14.25
C VAL A 343 3.95 10.47 -15.20
N ARG A 344 4.42 10.67 -16.43
CA ARG A 344 4.67 9.59 -17.40
C ARG A 344 5.92 9.87 -18.22
N TYR A 345 6.48 8.84 -18.82
CA TYR A 345 7.54 8.95 -19.82
C TYR A 345 6.96 9.41 -21.17
N ALA A 346 7.65 10.36 -21.83
CA ALA A 346 7.15 10.99 -23.06
C ALA A 346 7.53 10.21 -24.34
N GLY A 347 8.38 9.19 -24.23
CA GLY A 347 8.91 8.45 -25.39
C GLY A 347 8.58 6.98 -25.45
#